data_584ce529db48500b9f70e4c971ba2c66
#
_entry.id   584ce529db48500b9f70e4c971ba2c66
#
_cell.length_a   1.000
_cell.length_b   1.000
_cell.length_c   1.000
_cell.angle_alpha   90.00
_cell.angle_beta   90.00
_cell.angle_gamma   90.00
#
_symmetry.space_group_name_H-M   'P 1'
#
loop_
_entity.id
_entity.type
_entity.pdbx_description
1 polymer ?
#
loop_
_entity_poly.entity_id
_entity_poly.type
_entity_poly.pdbx_seq_one_letter_code
_entity_poly.pdbx_strand_id
1 'polypeptide(L)'
;MQALILVGGKGTRLKPYTSSIPKPLLPVGDRSILEIILAQLKDSGVDEVVLAVGYMAHLFESFFQDGRRFGLNISYSFEEEAKGTAGAIALAIDRLEDDFIVMNGDLLTTLNYGKMFKSHQKKKAAGTIAIFRREVKMDFGVVEFETNSMLK
;
A
#
# COMPACT_ATOMS: atom_id res chain seq x y z
N MET A 1 6.58 -8.99 13.95
CA MET A 1 5.71 -7.86 13.47
C MET A 1 5.21 -8.21 12.08
N GLN A 2 3.91 -8.09 11.85
CA GLN A 2 3.26 -8.55 10.64
C GLN A 2 2.73 -7.38 9.80
N ALA A 3 2.68 -7.55 8.47
CA ALA A 3 2.11 -6.57 7.56
C ALA A 3 1.15 -7.21 6.55
N LEU A 4 0.04 -6.54 6.27
CA LEU A 4 -0.86 -6.83 5.16
C LEU A 4 -0.63 -5.79 4.05
N ILE A 5 -0.30 -6.25 2.85
CA ILE A 5 -0.08 -5.37 1.71
C ILE A 5 -1.18 -5.61 0.67
N LEU A 6 -1.89 -4.55 0.33
CA LEU A 6 -2.98 -4.57 -0.64
C LEU A 6 -2.43 -4.41 -2.06
N VAL A 7 -2.48 -5.47 -2.86
CA VAL A 7 -1.95 -5.51 -4.23
C VAL A 7 -2.97 -5.95 -5.28
N GLY A 8 -4.25 -6.15 -4.90
CA GLY A 8 -5.32 -6.65 -5.79
C GLY A 8 -5.84 -5.66 -6.83
N GLY A 9 -5.38 -4.41 -6.84
CA GLY A 9 -5.88 -3.35 -7.70
C GLY A 9 -5.51 -3.50 -9.18
N LYS A 10 -6.47 -3.21 -10.10
CA LYS A 10 -6.25 -3.26 -11.56
C LYS A 10 -5.38 -2.15 -12.15
N GLY A 11 -5.03 -1.10 -11.37
CA GLY A 11 -4.15 -0.02 -11.82
C GLY A 11 -4.61 0.75 -13.09
N THR A 12 -5.91 0.85 -13.33
CA THR A 12 -6.50 1.34 -14.60
C THR A 12 -6.04 2.72 -15.07
N ARG A 13 -5.63 3.58 -14.13
CA ARG A 13 -5.13 4.94 -14.44
C ARG A 13 -3.77 4.95 -15.15
N LEU A 14 -3.01 3.85 -15.07
CA LEU A 14 -1.69 3.71 -15.67
C LEU A 14 -1.70 2.85 -16.95
N LYS A 15 -2.87 2.59 -17.54
CA LYS A 15 -2.92 1.93 -18.85
C LYS A 15 -2.18 2.76 -19.92
N PRO A 16 -1.44 2.13 -20.87
CA PRO A 16 -1.41 0.69 -21.15
C PRO A 16 -0.43 -0.13 -20.29
N TYR A 17 0.43 0.49 -19.49
CA TYR A 17 1.50 -0.20 -18.73
C TYR A 17 0.96 -1.29 -17.80
N THR A 18 -0.16 -1.05 -17.15
CA THR A 18 -0.79 -2.00 -16.21
C THR A 18 -1.70 -3.02 -16.87
N SER A 19 -1.70 -3.10 -18.21
CA SER A 19 -2.44 -4.13 -18.95
C SER A 19 -1.77 -5.51 -18.87
N SER A 20 -0.45 -5.53 -18.73
CA SER A 20 0.35 -6.77 -18.70
C SER A 20 1.08 -7.00 -17.39
N ILE A 21 1.28 -5.95 -16.58
CA ILE A 21 2.01 -6.02 -15.32
C ILE A 21 1.25 -5.23 -14.25
N PRO A 22 0.92 -5.81 -13.08
CA PRO A 22 0.32 -5.08 -11.96
C PRO A 22 1.18 -3.90 -11.51
N LYS A 23 0.56 -2.79 -11.10
CA LYS A 23 1.27 -1.57 -10.68
C LYS A 23 2.37 -1.82 -9.64
N PRO A 24 2.16 -2.64 -8.59
CA PRO A 24 3.22 -2.93 -7.60
C PRO A 24 4.45 -3.62 -8.18
N LEU A 25 4.33 -4.28 -9.34
CA LEU A 25 5.44 -4.93 -10.04
C LEU A 25 6.15 -4.02 -11.05
N LEU A 26 5.66 -2.80 -11.27
CA LEU A 26 6.34 -1.84 -12.16
C LEU A 26 7.71 -1.47 -11.60
N PRO A 27 8.75 -1.37 -12.45
CA PRO A 27 10.10 -1.10 -12.01
C PRO A 27 10.29 0.37 -11.61
N VAL A 28 11.08 0.56 -10.55
CA VAL A 28 11.66 1.83 -10.12
C VAL A 28 13.16 1.58 -10.02
N GLY A 29 13.90 2.00 -11.05
CA GLY A 29 15.28 1.59 -11.22
C GLY A 29 15.40 0.09 -11.55
N ASP A 30 16.13 -0.64 -10.73
CA ASP A 30 16.40 -2.08 -10.87
C ASP A 30 15.47 -2.99 -10.04
N ARG A 31 14.51 -2.41 -9.31
CA ARG A 31 13.58 -3.12 -8.42
C ARG A 31 12.14 -2.76 -8.73
N SER A 32 11.22 -3.68 -8.45
CA SER A 32 9.79 -3.35 -8.46
C SER A 32 9.41 -2.50 -7.23
N ILE A 33 8.30 -1.75 -7.35
CA ILE A 33 7.77 -0.97 -6.22
C ILE A 33 7.59 -1.86 -4.98
N LEU A 34 7.03 -3.05 -5.15
CA LEU A 34 6.78 -3.97 -4.04
C LEU A 34 8.07 -4.53 -3.43
N GLU A 35 9.13 -4.79 -4.22
CA GLU A 35 10.43 -5.18 -3.67
C GLU A 35 11.04 -4.10 -2.77
N ILE A 36 10.89 -2.82 -3.14
CA ILE A 36 11.34 -1.70 -2.33
C ILE A 36 10.56 -1.66 -1.00
N ILE A 37 9.23 -1.83 -1.07
CA ILE A 37 8.36 -1.87 0.11
C ILE A 37 8.74 -3.03 1.03
N LEU A 38 8.92 -4.24 0.50
CA LEU A 38 9.30 -5.41 1.27
C LEU A 38 10.64 -5.22 1.98
N ALA A 39 11.63 -4.62 1.32
CA ALA A 39 12.91 -4.29 1.93
C ALA A 39 12.74 -3.30 3.10
N GLN A 40 11.97 -2.21 2.91
CA GLN A 40 11.69 -1.23 3.97
C GLN A 40 10.97 -1.85 5.18
N LEU A 41 10.02 -2.76 4.93
CA LEU A 41 9.32 -3.48 5.99
C LEU A 41 10.26 -4.40 6.74
N LYS A 42 11.11 -5.16 6.03
CA LYS A 42 12.13 -6.02 6.65
C LYS A 42 13.09 -5.24 7.53
N ASP A 43 13.61 -4.11 7.03
CA ASP A 43 14.51 -3.22 7.78
C ASP A 43 13.83 -2.61 9.03
N SER A 44 12.50 -2.54 9.02
CA SER A 44 11.69 -2.07 10.15
C SER A 44 11.34 -3.16 11.16
N GLY A 45 11.76 -4.42 10.92
CA GLY A 45 11.51 -5.56 11.79
C GLY A 45 10.21 -6.31 11.51
N VAL A 46 9.66 -6.20 10.30
CA VAL A 46 8.60 -7.09 9.81
C VAL A 46 9.23 -8.42 9.42
N ASP A 47 8.61 -9.52 9.82
CA ASP A 47 9.06 -10.89 9.52
C ASP A 47 8.04 -11.63 8.66
N GLU A 48 6.77 -11.28 8.79
CA GLU A 48 5.66 -11.90 8.08
C GLU A 48 4.87 -10.88 7.28
N VAL A 49 4.54 -11.24 6.05
CA VAL A 49 3.78 -10.42 5.13
C VAL A 49 2.64 -11.24 4.52
N VAL A 50 1.43 -10.71 4.59
CA VAL A 50 0.29 -11.22 3.83
C VAL A 50 0.09 -10.33 2.62
N LEU A 51 0.15 -10.86 1.42
CA LEU A 51 -0.20 -10.15 0.19
C LEU A 51 -1.67 -10.41 -0.14
N ALA A 52 -2.50 -9.38 -0.05
CA ALA A 52 -3.88 -9.44 -0.53
C ALA A 52 -3.89 -9.25 -2.05
N VAL A 53 -4.02 -10.35 -2.77
CA VAL A 53 -3.93 -10.44 -4.22
C VAL A 53 -5.30 -10.65 -4.86
N GLY A 54 -5.47 -10.17 -6.08
CA GLY A 54 -6.68 -10.38 -6.89
C GLY A 54 -6.29 -10.41 -8.36
N TYR A 55 -6.32 -9.26 -9.02
CA TYR A 55 -5.93 -9.15 -10.41
C TYR A 55 -4.48 -9.61 -10.66
N MET A 56 -4.32 -10.60 -11.56
CA MET A 56 -3.01 -11.20 -11.90
C MET A 56 -2.24 -11.78 -10.69
N ALA A 57 -2.95 -12.39 -9.73
CA ALA A 57 -2.37 -12.96 -8.52
C ALA A 57 -1.17 -13.89 -8.79
N HIS A 58 -1.24 -14.70 -9.86
CA HIS A 58 -0.19 -15.65 -10.26
C HIS A 58 1.18 -14.98 -10.51
N LEU A 59 1.20 -13.69 -10.90
CA LEU A 59 2.46 -12.97 -11.08
C LEU A 59 3.12 -12.69 -9.74
N PHE A 60 2.34 -12.33 -8.71
CA PHE A 60 2.87 -12.11 -7.37
C PHE A 60 3.42 -13.42 -6.77
N GLU A 61 2.67 -14.52 -6.92
CA GLU A 61 3.12 -15.84 -6.44
C GLU A 61 4.42 -16.27 -7.13
N SER A 62 4.49 -16.13 -8.46
CA SER A 62 5.69 -16.47 -9.22
C SER A 62 6.89 -15.61 -8.85
N PHE A 63 6.67 -14.32 -8.56
CA PHE A 63 7.74 -13.35 -8.31
C PHE A 63 8.24 -13.41 -6.87
N PHE A 64 7.34 -13.54 -5.90
CA PHE A 64 7.69 -13.43 -4.48
C PHE A 64 7.75 -14.78 -3.76
N GLN A 65 7.08 -15.81 -4.30
CA GLN A 65 7.05 -17.16 -3.73
C GLN A 65 6.74 -17.14 -2.22
N ASP A 66 7.54 -17.82 -1.41
CA ASP A 66 7.41 -17.81 0.05
C ASP A 66 8.16 -16.68 0.76
N GLY A 67 8.77 -15.77 0.02
CA GLY A 67 9.46 -14.59 0.55
C GLY A 67 10.88 -14.81 1.09
N ARG A 68 11.38 -16.04 1.13
CA ARG A 68 12.71 -16.37 1.70
C ARG A 68 13.84 -15.56 1.10
N ARG A 69 13.80 -15.31 -0.22
CA ARG A 69 14.83 -14.52 -0.90
C ARG A 69 14.89 -13.05 -0.44
N PHE A 70 13.81 -12.56 0.20
CA PHE A 70 13.73 -11.23 0.78
C PHE A 70 13.95 -11.24 2.31
N GLY A 71 14.21 -12.40 2.89
CA GLY A 71 14.32 -12.60 4.33
C GLY A 71 13.00 -12.44 5.08
N LEU A 72 11.88 -12.63 4.38
CA LEU A 72 10.51 -12.54 4.88
C LEU A 72 9.80 -13.88 4.75
N ASN A 73 8.70 -14.05 5.49
CA ASN A 73 7.73 -15.11 5.28
C ASN A 73 6.51 -14.49 4.60
N ILE A 74 6.26 -14.83 3.33
CA ILE A 74 5.16 -14.27 2.54
C ILE A 74 4.06 -15.32 2.37
N SER A 75 2.83 -14.94 2.68
CA SER A 75 1.62 -15.69 2.39
C SER A 75 0.65 -14.85 1.56
N TYR A 76 -0.38 -15.50 1.00
CA TYR A 76 -1.30 -14.86 0.06
C TYR A 76 -2.74 -14.99 0.53
N SER A 77 -3.49 -13.89 0.50
CA SER A 77 -4.94 -13.85 0.64
C SER A 77 -5.56 -13.51 -0.70
N PHE A 78 -6.38 -14.40 -1.24
CA PHE A 78 -6.94 -14.27 -2.59
C PHE A 78 -8.32 -13.62 -2.55
N GLU A 79 -8.50 -12.58 -3.35
CA GLU A 79 -9.75 -11.86 -3.55
C GLU A 79 -10.30 -12.20 -4.94
N GLU A 80 -11.38 -13.00 -5.00
CA GLU A 80 -12.02 -13.38 -6.26
C GLU A 80 -12.73 -12.18 -6.91
N GLU A 81 -13.39 -11.37 -6.09
CA GLU A 81 -14.04 -10.14 -6.50
C GLU A 81 -13.54 -8.97 -5.66
N ALA A 82 -13.35 -7.82 -6.29
CA ALA A 82 -12.86 -6.62 -5.60
C ALA A 82 -13.87 -6.13 -4.54
N LYS A 83 -13.57 -6.36 -3.26
CA LYS A 83 -14.39 -5.95 -2.11
C LYS A 83 -13.92 -4.64 -1.47
N GLY A 84 -12.97 -3.97 -2.12
CA GLY A 84 -12.34 -2.76 -1.60
C GLY A 84 -11.39 -3.02 -0.43
N THR A 85 -10.80 -1.95 0.10
CA THR A 85 -9.77 -2.04 1.14
C THR A 85 -10.22 -2.83 2.36
N ALA A 86 -11.41 -2.53 2.90
CA ALA A 86 -11.93 -3.21 4.08
C ALA A 86 -12.27 -4.69 3.82
N GLY A 87 -12.74 -5.02 2.61
CA GLY A 87 -13.02 -6.39 2.23
C GLY A 87 -11.77 -7.25 2.13
N ALA A 88 -10.69 -6.71 1.56
CA ALA A 88 -9.39 -7.39 1.51
C ALA A 88 -8.81 -7.64 2.91
N ILE A 89 -8.96 -6.68 3.84
CA ILE A 89 -8.56 -6.86 5.24
C ILE A 89 -9.39 -7.96 5.91
N ALA A 90 -10.72 -7.94 5.73
CA ALA A 90 -11.62 -8.94 6.31
C ALA A 90 -11.32 -10.36 5.82
N LEU A 91 -10.95 -10.52 4.54
CA LEU A 91 -10.56 -11.83 3.98
C LEU A 91 -9.24 -12.36 4.54
N ALA A 92 -8.36 -11.48 4.97
CA ALA A 92 -7.06 -11.84 5.51
C ALA A 92 -7.06 -11.97 7.05
N ILE A 93 -8.16 -11.62 7.74
CA ILE A 93 -8.18 -11.41 9.20
C ILE A 93 -7.72 -12.63 10.00
N ASP A 94 -8.10 -13.85 9.58
CA ASP A 94 -7.73 -15.10 10.26
C ASP A 94 -6.24 -15.46 10.11
N ARG A 95 -5.50 -14.70 9.29
CA ARG A 95 -4.06 -14.84 9.04
C ARG A 95 -3.24 -13.76 9.72
N LEU A 96 -3.90 -12.82 10.37
CA LEU A 96 -3.27 -11.62 10.94
C LEU A 96 -3.20 -11.72 12.47
N GLU A 97 -2.14 -11.15 13.03
CA GLU A 97 -1.99 -10.94 14.48
C GLU A 97 -2.95 -9.84 14.96
N ASP A 98 -3.08 -9.66 16.27
CA ASP A 98 -3.91 -8.61 16.86
C ASP A 98 -3.47 -7.20 16.41
N ASP A 99 -2.15 -6.96 16.37
CA ASP A 99 -1.55 -5.73 15.88
C ASP A 99 -0.79 -6.00 14.58
N PHE A 100 -1.18 -5.36 13.50
CA PHE A 100 -0.53 -5.50 12.20
C PHE A 100 -0.52 -4.17 11.43
N ILE A 101 0.40 -4.06 10.46
CA ILE A 101 0.48 -2.91 9.55
C ILE A 101 -0.36 -3.20 8.31
N VAL A 102 -1.16 -2.23 7.86
CA VAL A 102 -1.84 -2.29 6.56
C VAL A 102 -1.31 -1.19 5.66
N MET A 103 -0.99 -1.53 4.41
CA MET A 103 -0.57 -0.55 3.42
C MET A 103 -0.91 -0.97 1.98
N ASN A 104 -0.96 0.02 1.10
CA ASN A 104 -1.06 -0.25 -0.33
C ASN A 104 0.30 -0.64 -0.89
N GLY A 105 0.35 -1.65 -1.76
CA GLY A 105 1.56 -2.15 -2.40
C GLY A 105 2.13 -1.26 -3.51
N ASP A 106 1.59 -0.09 -3.71
CA ASP A 106 2.01 0.90 -4.70
C ASP A 106 2.41 2.26 -4.09
N LEU A 107 2.58 2.30 -2.76
CA LEU A 107 2.91 3.51 -2.01
C LEU A 107 4.35 3.45 -1.48
N LEU A 108 5.24 4.27 -2.04
CA LEU A 108 6.58 4.48 -1.50
C LEU A 108 6.56 5.63 -0.48
N THR A 109 7.16 5.41 0.67
CA THR A 109 7.19 6.39 1.77
C THR A 109 8.50 6.30 2.54
N THR A 110 8.84 7.37 3.25
CA THR A 110 9.95 7.42 4.21
C THR A 110 9.49 7.20 5.66
N LEU A 111 8.27 6.70 5.84
CA LEU A 111 7.70 6.41 7.15
C LEU A 111 8.55 5.35 7.89
N ASN A 112 8.84 5.61 9.16
CA ASN A 112 9.46 4.62 10.02
C ASN A 112 8.38 3.71 10.61
N TYR A 113 8.14 2.57 9.97
CA TYR A 113 7.11 1.60 10.37
C TYR A 113 7.31 1.09 11.80
N GLY A 114 8.55 0.80 12.21
CA GLY A 114 8.84 0.31 13.55
C GLY A 114 8.51 1.33 14.65
N LYS A 115 8.79 2.63 14.41
CA LYS A 115 8.39 3.69 15.35
C LYS A 115 6.87 3.86 15.41
N MET A 116 6.19 3.79 14.28
CA MET A 116 4.73 3.87 14.22
C MET A 116 4.10 2.71 14.99
N PHE A 117 4.55 1.47 14.77
CA PHE A 117 4.06 0.28 15.43
C PHE A 117 4.27 0.33 16.96
N LYS A 118 5.48 0.69 17.42
CA LYS A 118 5.77 0.88 18.84
C LYS A 118 4.88 1.95 19.48
N SER A 119 4.60 3.04 18.77
CA SER A 119 3.70 4.10 19.24
C SER A 119 2.26 3.62 19.36
N HIS A 120 1.80 2.81 18.41
CA HIS A 120 0.48 2.17 18.41
C HIS A 120 0.31 1.30 19.65
N GLN A 121 1.21 0.37 19.87
CA GLN A 121 1.20 -0.54 21.02
C GLN A 121 1.26 0.20 22.35
N LYS A 122 2.16 1.19 22.48
CA LYS A 122 2.28 2.00 23.70
C LYS A 122 0.99 2.73 24.06
N LYS A 123 0.25 3.21 23.05
CA LYS A 123 -1.02 3.92 23.23
C LYS A 123 -2.21 2.99 23.39
N LYS A 124 -2.04 1.68 23.15
CA LYS A 124 -3.12 0.69 23.10
C LYS A 124 -4.28 1.18 22.20
N ALA A 125 -3.95 1.78 21.06
CA ALA A 125 -4.93 2.37 20.18
C ALA A 125 -5.63 1.29 19.35
N ALA A 126 -6.93 1.45 19.08
CA ALA A 126 -7.66 0.55 18.17
C ALA A 126 -7.21 0.70 16.71
N GLY A 127 -6.62 1.83 16.35
CA GLY A 127 -6.07 2.09 15.03
C GLY A 127 -5.13 3.30 15.05
N THR A 128 -4.09 3.27 14.21
CA THR A 128 -3.14 4.37 14.03
C THR A 128 -2.98 4.64 12.53
N ILE A 129 -3.22 5.88 12.11
CA ILE A 129 -3.16 6.29 10.71
C ILE A 129 -1.94 7.20 10.51
N ALA A 130 -1.10 6.85 9.53
CA ALA A 130 -0.05 7.74 9.05
C ALA A 130 -0.65 8.78 8.11
N ILE A 131 -0.39 10.05 8.38
CA ILE A 131 -0.85 11.17 7.54
C ILE A 131 0.34 11.98 7.04
N PHE A 132 0.21 12.55 5.85
CA PHE A 132 1.19 13.44 5.25
C PHE A 132 0.53 14.76 4.86
N ARG A 133 1.11 15.88 5.32
CA ARG A 133 0.68 17.22 4.91
C ARG A 133 1.34 17.57 3.58
N ARG A 134 0.52 17.83 2.57
CA ARG A 134 0.98 18.30 1.26
C ARG A 134 0.46 19.71 1.00
N GLU A 135 1.35 20.62 0.65
CA GLU A 135 1.02 21.93 0.13
C GLU A 135 1.11 21.87 -1.40
N VAL A 136 0.03 22.25 -2.06
CA VAL A 136 -0.01 22.35 -3.53
C VAL A 136 -0.21 23.82 -3.87
N LYS A 137 0.83 24.45 -4.44
CA LYS A 137 0.66 25.75 -5.07
C LYS A 137 -0.17 25.58 -6.34
N MET A 138 -1.31 26.21 -6.39
CA MET A 138 -2.12 26.29 -7.60
C MET A 138 -1.87 27.65 -8.25
N ASP A 139 -1.11 27.66 -9.34
CA ASP A 139 -0.84 28.86 -10.13
C ASP A 139 -1.96 29.08 -11.17
N PHE A 140 -3.20 29.18 -10.68
CA PHE A 140 -4.33 29.57 -11.52
C PHE A 140 -4.65 31.06 -11.31
N GLY A 141 -5.07 31.73 -12.40
CA GLY A 141 -5.68 33.05 -12.27
C GLY A 141 -6.94 32.96 -11.41
N VAL A 142 -7.02 33.82 -10.41
CA VAL A 142 -8.22 33.96 -9.56
C VAL A 142 -9.08 35.05 -10.15
N VAL A 143 -10.36 34.76 -10.34
CA VAL A 143 -11.36 35.76 -10.75
C VAL A 143 -12.17 36.11 -9.52
N GLU A 144 -12.10 37.40 -9.12
CA GLU A 144 -12.93 37.92 -8.04
C GLU A 144 -14.22 38.50 -8.63
N PHE A 145 -15.34 38.13 -8.04
CA PHE A 145 -16.66 38.63 -8.40
C PHE A 145 -17.18 39.52 -7.30
N GLU A 146 -17.74 40.63 -7.66
CA GLU A 146 -18.58 41.41 -6.74
C GLU A 146 -19.99 40.79 -6.66
N THR A 147 -20.76 41.20 -5.64
CA THR A 147 -22.10 40.68 -5.31
C THR A 147 -23.10 40.71 -6.48
N ASN A 148 -22.81 41.47 -7.55
CA ASN A 148 -23.64 41.61 -8.76
C ASN A 148 -23.09 40.85 -9.97
N SER A 149 -22.21 39.86 -9.80
CA SER A 149 -21.59 39.03 -10.89
C SER A 149 -20.80 39.87 -11.91
N MET A 150 -20.36 41.06 -11.55
CA MET A 150 -19.45 41.85 -12.37
C MET A 150 -18.00 41.54 -12.02
N LEU A 151 -17.16 41.35 -13.03
CA LEU A 151 -15.71 41.22 -12.87
C LEU A 151 -15.15 42.56 -12.35
N LYS A 152 -14.32 42.49 -11.38
CA LYS A 152 -13.55 43.58 -10.85
C LYS A 152 -12.25 43.76 -11.58
#